data_d460551a128fd4fd72acfc2da8c5def4
#
_entry.id   d460551a128fd4fd72acfc2da8c5def4
#
_cell.length_a   1.000
_cell.length_b   1.000
_cell.length_c   1.000
_cell.angle_alpha   90.00
_cell.angle_beta   90.00
_cell.angle_gamma   90.00
#
_symmetry.space_group_name_H-M   'P 1'
#
loop_
_entity.id
_entity.type
_entity.pdbx_description
1 polymer ?
#
loop_
_entity_poly.entity_id
_entity_poly.type
_entity_poly.pdbx_seq_one_letter_code
_entity_poly.pdbx_strand_id
1 'polypeptide(L)'
;SDQCSLFSTSKLLDLRIPTGKVGNDGNTALVTFLDNLSPDLWFMVTLPTIDKKSQASKWFTALDNRGVIVAIDSIERTQLPQWIQQRFHAQKQAIAPDALQLLVDNVEGNLLAAQQEILKLGLLYPEATLSVEQVRNAVFDVARHDVFDLPEAMLTGDIVRFTHMLEN
;
A
#
# COMPACT_ATOMS: atom_id res chain seq x y z
N SER A 1 -17.44 -25.80 -8.22
CA SER A 1 -16.50 -26.84 -7.80
C SER A 1 -16.27 -26.71 -6.30
N ASP A 2 -16.95 -27.59 -5.55
CA ASP A 2 -16.78 -27.68 -4.10
C ASP A 2 -15.44 -28.33 -3.78
N GLN A 3 -14.39 -27.52 -3.71
CA GLN A 3 -13.15 -27.95 -3.05
C GLN A 3 -13.36 -27.72 -1.55
N CYS A 4 -13.78 -28.76 -0.86
CA CYS A 4 -13.78 -28.80 0.60
C CYS A 4 -12.32 -28.68 1.09
N SER A 5 -11.98 -27.56 1.72
CA SER A 5 -10.75 -27.44 2.48
C SER A 5 -10.91 -28.28 3.75
N LEU A 6 -10.05 -29.29 3.94
CA LEU A 6 -10.08 -30.18 5.10
C LEU A 6 -9.66 -29.50 6.41
N PHE A 7 -9.13 -28.25 6.36
CA PHE A 7 -8.50 -27.59 7.50
C PHE A 7 -8.93 -26.14 7.75
N SER A 8 -9.89 -25.62 6.97
CA SER A 8 -10.32 -24.22 7.09
C SER A 8 -11.85 -24.15 7.20
N THR A 9 -12.31 -23.48 8.24
CA THR A 9 -13.74 -23.22 8.52
C THR A 9 -14.28 -22.03 7.71
N SER A 10 -13.41 -21.21 7.13
CA SER A 10 -13.81 -20.01 6.38
C SER A 10 -13.05 -19.93 5.06
N LYS A 11 -13.72 -19.48 4.01
CA LYS A 11 -13.14 -19.28 2.66
C LYS A 11 -13.18 -17.80 2.33
N LEU A 12 -12.13 -17.28 1.65
CA LEU A 12 -12.11 -15.96 1.07
C LEU A 12 -12.15 -16.06 -0.45
N LEU A 13 -13.12 -15.38 -1.06
CA LEU A 13 -13.20 -15.19 -2.51
C LEU A 13 -12.87 -13.73 -2.82
N ASP A 14 -11.76 -13.47 -3.52
CA ASP A 14 -11.35 -12.15 -4.00
C ASP A 14 -11.74 -12.00 -5.48
N LEU A 15 -12.72 -11.14 -5.76
CA LEU A 15 -13.14 -10.78 -7.10
C LEU A 15 -12.58 -9.40 -7.46
N ARG A 16 -11.78 -9.33 -8.50
CA ARG A 16 -11.22 -8.07 -9.02
C ARG A 16 -11.88 -7.70 -10.33
N ILE A 17 -12.43 -6.49 -10.41
CA ILE A 17 -13.09 -5.93 -11.59
C ILE A 17 -12.31 -4.72 -12.09
N PRO A 18 -11.19 -4.90 -12.83
CA PRO A 18 -10.28 -3.81 -13.20
C PRO A 18 -10.93 -2.69 -14.02
N THR A 19 -11.98 -3.01 -14.77
CA THR A 19 -12.71 -2.03 -15.59
C THR A 19 -13.79 -1.27 -14.82
N GLY A 20 -14.15 -1.72 -13.61
CA GLY A 20 -15.31 -1.21 -12.87
C GLY A 20 -16.66 -1.45 -13.56
N LYS A 21 -16.67 -2.19 -14.67
CA LYS A 21 -17.88 -2.45 -15.48
C LYS A 21 -18.20 -3.93 -15.43
N VAL A 22 -19.42 -4.22 -14.99
CA VAL A 22 -19.99 -5.54 -15.00
C VAL A 22 -21.04 -5.57 -16.10
N GLY A 23 -20.87 -6.42 -17.10
CA GLY A 23 -21.88 -6.57 -18.18
C GLY A 23 -23.22 -7.09 -17.64
N ASN A 24 -24.24 -7.15 -18.48
CA ASN A 24 -25.57 -7.59 -18.07
C ASN A 24 -25.59 -8.97 -17.43
N ASP A 25 -24.86 -9.93 -18.01
CA ASP A 25 -24.77 -11.29 -17.49
C ASP A 25 -24.04 -11.33 -16.14
N GLY A 26 -22.94 -10.56 -16.01
CA GLY A 26 -22.21 -10.43 -14.77
C GLY A 26 -23.02 -9.73 -13.66
N ASN A 27 -23.85 -8.74 -14.00
CA ASN A 27 -24.77 -8.09 -13.08
C ASN A 27 -25.75 -9.12 -12.48
N THR A 28 -26.38 -9.92 -13.35
CA THR A 28 -27.32 -10.97 -12.92
C THR A 28 -26.60 -12.05 -12.09
N ALA A 29 -25.43 -12.49 -12.54
CA ALA A 29 -24.64 -13.50 -11.84
C ALA A 29 -24.20 -13.04 -10.44
N LEU A 30 -23.72 -11.77 -10.29
CA LEU A 30 -23.32 -11.22 -9.00
C LEU A 30 -24.50 -11.10 -8.03
N VAL A 31 -25.66 -10.62 -8.49
CA VAL A 31 -26.84 -10.53 -7.63
C VAL A 31 -27.28 -11.92 -7.17
N THR A 32 -27.36 -12.88 -8.08
CA THR A 32 -27.71 -14.27 -7.74
C THR A 32 -26.70 -14.91 -6.79
N PHE A 33 -25.40 -14.66 -7.00
CA PHE A 33 -24.34 -15.15 -6.12
C PHE A 33 -24.47 -14.59 -4.71
N LEU A 34 -24.68 -13.28 -4.59
CA LEU A 34 -24.86 -12.62 -3.30
C LEU A 34 -26.11 -13.11 -2.57
N ASP A 35 -27.18 -13.42 -3.29
CA ASP A 35 -28.41 -13.96 -2.70
C ASP A 35 -28.22 -15.35 -2.08
N ASN A 36 -27.26 -16.10 -2.59
CA ASN A 36 -26.93 -17.47 -2.16
C ASN A 36 -25.57 -17.56 -1.45
N LEU A 37 -25.05 -16.45 -0.91
CA LEU A 37 -23.76 -16.41 -0.24
C LEU A 37 -23.77 -17.27 1.01
N SER A 38 -22.82 -18.22 1.11
CA SER A 38 -22.64 -19.04 2.31
C SER A 38 -22.14 -18.20 3.48
N PRO A 39 -22.61 -18.44 4.73
CA PRO A 39 -22.12 -17.74 5.93
C PRO A 39 -20.61 -17.91 6.17
N ASP A 40 -20.01 -19.00 5.71
CA ASP A 40 -18.59 -19.31 5.88
C ASP A 40 -17.71 -18.71 4.79
N LEU A 41 -18.30 -17.96 3.83
CA LEU A 41 -17.59 -17.37 2.72
C LEU A 41 -17.44 -15.85 2.91
N TRP A 42 -16.21 -15.40 3.04
CA TRP A 42 -15.86 -13.98 2.92
C TRP A 42 -15.70 -13.62 1.46
N PHE A 43 -16.46 -12.63 1.01
CA PHE A 43 -16.44 -12.17 -0.35
C PHE A 43 -15.91 -10.76 -0.42
N MET A 44 -14.75 -10.59 -1.04
CA MET A 44 -14.10 -9.30 -1.24
C MET A 44 -14.18 -8.93 -2.71
N VAL A 45 -14.61 -7.69 -3.00
CA VAL A 45 -14.66 -7.15 -4.36
C VAL A 45 -13.79 -5.92 -4.44
N THR A 46 -12.82 -5.93 -5.37
CA THR A 46 -11.94 -4.80 -5.64
C THR A 46 -12.25 -4.22 -7.02
N LEU A 47 -12.52 -2.94 -7.07
CA LEU A 47 -12.82 -2.22 -8.32
C LEU A 47 -12.24 -0.80 -8.28
N PRO A 48 -12.00 -0.17 -9.43
CA PRO A 48 -11.58 1.23 -9.47
C PRO A 48 -12.72 2.15 -9.03
N THR A 49 -12.43 3.42 -8.89
CA THR A 49 -13.47 4.44 -8.67
C THR A 49 -14.51 4.37 -9.78
N ILE A 50 -15.77 4.20 -9.41
CA ILE A 50 -16.90 4.13 -10.33
C ILE A 50 -17.79 5.37 -10.20
N ASP A 51 -18.45 5.72 -11.31
CA ASP A 51 -19.34 6.86 -11.36
C ASP A 51 -20.65 6.60 -10.59
N LYS A 52 -21.38 7.68 -10.29
CA LYS A 52 -22.66 7.62 -9.56
C LYS A 52 -23.71 6.75 -10.24
N LYS A 53 -23.67 6.67 -11.58
CA LYS A 53 -24.59 5.83 -12.35
C LYS A 53 -24.30 4.35 -12.12
N SER A 54 -23.04 3.98 -12.11
CA SER A 54 -22.61 2.61 -11.82
C SER A 54 -22.87 2.22 -10.35
N GLN A 55 -22.74 3.16 -9.42
CA GLN A 55 -23.12 2.97 -8.02
C GLN A 55 -24.63 2.73 -7.82
N ALA A 56 -25.46 3.30 -8.68
CA ALA A 56 -26.91 3.06 -8.67
C ALA A 56 -27.33 1.73 -9.35
N SER A 57 -26.39 0.94 -9.84
CA SER A 57 -26.70 -0.34 -10.47
C SER A 57 -27.14 -1.42 -9.46
N LYS A 58 -27.93 -2.39 -9.93
CA LYS A 58 -28.48 -3.47 -9.07
C LYS A 58 -27.38 -4.27 -8.36
N TRP A 59 -26.28 -4.61 -9.05
CA TRP A 59 -25.18 -5.37 -8.46
C TRP A 59 -24.45 -4.60 -7.37
N PHE A 60 -24.23 -3.30 -7.57
CA PHE A 60 -23.56 -2.47 -6.57
C PHE A 60 -24.46 -2.26 -5.34
N THR A 61 -25.74 -1.95 -5.57
CA THR A 61 -26.72 -1.86 -4.48
C THR A 61 -26.85 -3.17 -3.70
N ALA A 62 -26.75 -4.34 -4.37
CA ALA A 62 -26.76 -5.63 -3.70
C ALA A 62 -25.52 -5.85 -2.82
N LEU A 63 -24.33 -5.38 -3.26
CA LEU A 63 -23.11 -5.39 -2.43
C LEU A 63 -23.24 -4.47 -1.22
N ASP A 64 -23.73 -3.24 -1.44
CA ASP A 64 -23.90 -2.23 -0.38
C ASP A 64 -24.87 -2.69 0.72
N ASN A 65 -25.96 -3.31 0.33
CA ASN A 65 -26.96 -3.83 1.28
C ASN A 65 -26.50 -5.04 2.11
N ARG A 66 -25.49 -5.78 1.65
CA ARG A 66 -25.04 -7.02 2.28
C ARG A 66 -23.65 -6.96 2.90
N GLY A 67 -22.92 -5.90 2.64
CA GLY A 67 -21.54 -5.79 3.06
C GLY A 67 -21.15 -4.38 3.50
N VAL A 68 -19.84 -4.14 3.50
CA VAL A 68 -19.27 -2.84 3.81
C VAL A 68 -18.51 -2.34 2.57
N ILE A 69 -18.84 -1.15 2.11
CA ILE A 69 -18.13 -0.48 1.03
C ILE A 69 -17.09 0.45 1.63
N VAL A 70 -15.83 0.24 1.24
CA VAL A 70 -14.71 1.09 1.64
C VAL A 70 -14.27 1.89 0.42
N ALA A 71 -14.53 3.19 0.43
CA ALA A 71 -13.99 4.10 -0.58
C ALA A 71 -12.53 4.45 -0.20
N ILE A 72 -11.62 4.24 -1.16
CA ILE A 72 -10.20 4.56 -0.99
C ILE A 72 -9.88 5.66 -1.98
N ASP A 73 -9.79 6.88 -1.46
CA ASP A 73 -9.45 8.05 -2.26
C ASP A 73 -7.92 8.21 -2.37
N SER A 74 -7.48 8.79 -3.47
CA SER A 74 -6.07 9.15 -3.67
C SER A 74 -5.68 10.24 -2.68
N ILE A 75 -4.53 10.09 -2.04
CA ILE A 75 -3.93 11.14 -1.20
C ILE A 75 -3.22 12.13 -2.12
N GLU A 76 -3.71 13.37 -2.16
CA GLU A 76 -3.06 14.46 -2.88
C GLU A 76 -1.73 14.83 -2.23
N ARG A 77 -0.77 15.34 -3.03
CA ARG A 77 0.57 15.74 -2.54
C ARG A 77 0.47 16.72 -1.37
N THR A 78 -0.51 17.61 -1.37
CA THR A 78 -0.79 18.57 -0.29
C THR A 78 -1.22 17.92 1.02
N GLN A 79 -1.82 16.74 0.96
CA GLN A 79 -2.30 15.97 2.12
C GLN A 79 -1.25 14.97 2.64
N LEU A 80 -0.23 14.68 1.85
CA LEU A 80 0.81 13.70 2.18
C LEU A 80 1.55 14.00 3.50
N PRO A 81 1.96 15.25 3.80
CA PRO A 81 2.59 15.56 5.08
C PRO A 81 1.71 15.19 6.28
N GLN A 82 0.42 15.55 6.22
CA GLN A 82 -0.53 15.24 7.29
C GLN A 82 -0.74 13.73 7.43
N TRP A 83 -0.83 13.01 6.33
CA TRP A 83 -0.96 11.55 6.31
C TRP A 83 0.25 10.87 6.96
N ILE A 84 1.47 11.31 6.64
CA ILE A 84 2.72 10.80 7.22
C ILE A 84 2.76 11.07 8.73
N GLN A 85 2.43 12.30 9.16
CA GLN A 85 2.39 12.66 10.58
C GLN A 85 1.40 11.77 11.37
N GLN A 86 0.21 11.51 10.82
CA GLN A 86 -0.76 10.62 11.45
C GLN A 86 -0.22 9.20 11.63
N ARG A 87 0.56 8.69 10.67
CA ARG A 87 1.18 7.37 10.75
C ARG A 87 2.27 7.30 11.82
N PHE A 88 3.13 8.32 11.93
CA PHE A 88 4.09 8.42 13.03
C PHE A 88 3.40 8.51 14.38
N HIS A 89 2.36 9.32 14.48
CA HIS A 89 1.58 9.41 15.72
C HIS A 89 0.94 8.08 16.13
N ALA A 90 0.45 7.29 15.17
CA ALA A 90 -0.13 5.98 15.44
C ALA A 90 0.89 4.99 16.03
N GLN A 91 2.17 5.12 15.71
CA GLN A 91 3.26 4.34 16.33
C GLN A 91 3.96 5.07 17.50
N LYS A 92 3.31 6.12 18.05
CA LYS A 92 3.78 6.91 19.20
C LYS A 92 5.10 7.66 18.95
N GLN A 93 5.34 8.04 17.72
CA GLN A 93 6.50 8.84 17.32
C GLN A 93 6.08 10.22 16.87
N ALA A 94 7.03 11.16 16.96
CA ALA A 94 6.94 12.47 16.35
C ALA A 94 8.02 12.63 15.28
N ILE A 95 7.83 13.56 14.37
CA ILE A 95 8.80 13.89 13.32
C ILE A 95 8.97 15.41 13.24
N ALA A 96 10.21 15.87 13.17
CA ALA A 96 10.51 17.29 13.00
C ALA A 96 10.03 17.78 11.62
N PRO A 97 9.64 19.07 11.49
CA PRO A 97 9.08 19.58 10.23
C PRO A 97 10.01 19.45 9.02
N ASP A 98 11.30 19.65 9.21
CA ASP A 98 12.34 19.51 8.19
C ASP A 98 12.55 18.04 7.78
N ALA A 99 12.53 17.13 8.75
CA ALA A 99 12.57 15.68 8.52
C ALA A 99 11.32 15.18 7.77
N LEU A 100 10.15 15.71 8.11
CA LEU A 100 8.90 15.43 7.42
C LEU A 100 8.96 15.85 5.95
N GLN A 101 9.46 17.06 5.69
CA GLN A 101 9.58 17.55 4.31
C GLN A 101 10.54 16.70 3.49
N LEU A 102 11.69 16.32 4.07
CA LEU A 102 12.63 15.40 3.42
C LEU A 102 11.98 14.05 3.04
N LEU A 103 11.17 13.49 3.95
CA LEU A 103 10.47 12.22 3.69
C LEU A 103 9.40 12.38 2.60
N VAL A 104 8.62 13.47 2.64
CA VAL A 104 7.60 13.80 1.62
C VAL A 104 8.22 13.88 0.23
N ASP A 105 9.36 14.57 0.12
CA ASP A 105 10.05 14.75 -1.16
C ASP A 105 10.64 13.43 -1.69
N ASN A 106 11.11 12.56 -0.78
CA ASN A 106 11.69 11.27 -1.17
C ASN A 106 10.65 10.25 -1.64
N VAL A 107 9.45 10.25 -1.06
CA VAL A 107 8.45 9.24 -1.41
C VAL A 107 7.58 9.61 -2.63
N GLU A 108 7.63 10.87 -3.10
CA GLU A 108 6.97 11.38 -4.32
C GLU A 108 5.50 10.95 -4.50
N GLY A 109 4.77 10.80 -3.38
CA GLY A 109 3.37 10.34 -3.40
C GLY A 109 3.19 8.82 -3.46
N ASN A 110 4.26 8.04 -3.44
CA ASN A 110 4.19 6.59 -3.28
C ASN A 110 3.89 6.23 -1.81
N LEU A 111 2.59 6.06 -1.50
CA LEU A 111 2.14 5.77 -0.14
C LEU A 111 2.68 4.46 0.43
N LEU A 112 2.93 3.47 -0.43
CA LEU A 112 3.51 2.19 0.02
C LEU A 112 4.96 2.39 0.44
N ALA A 113 5.75 3.10 -0.35
CA ALA A 113 7.12 3.48 0.01
C ALA A 113 7.13 4.31 1.31
N ALA A 114 6.26 5.32 1.41
CA ALA A 114 6.11 6.11 2.63
C ALA A 114 5.83 5.25 3.85
N GLN A 115 4.90 4.29 3.74
CA GLN A 115 4.57 3.39 4.85
C GLN A 115 5.74 2.50 5.24
N GLN A 116 6.50 1.99 4.28
CA GLN A 116 7.70 1.18 4.55
C GLN A 116 8.78 1.99 5.25
N GLU A 117 9.03 3.22 4.81
CA GLU A 117 9.99 4.12 5.47
C GLU A 117 9.55 4.48 6.90
N ILE A 118 8.27 4.75 7.12
CA ILE A 118 7.71 5.03 8.45
C ILE A 118 7.91 3.83 9.39
N LEU A 119 7.62 2.62 8.93
CA LEU A 119 7.82 1.40 9.72
C LEU A 119 9.30 1.17 10.04
N LYS A 120 10.18 1.34 9.06
CA LYS A 120 11.64 1.21 9.23
C LYS A 120 12.16 2.22 10.25
N LEU A 121 11.76 3.49 10.14
CA LEU A 121 12.12 4.54 11.09
C LEU A 121 11.60 4.22 12.50
N GLY A 122 10.41 3.63 12.61
CA GLY A 122 9.86 3.17 13.89
C GLY A 122 10.69 2.09 14.56
N LEU A 123 11.26 1.19 13.79
CA LEU A 123 12.13 0.12 14.30
C LEU A 123 13.54 0.63 14.67
N LEU A 124 14.08 1.56 13.86
CA LEU A 124 15.44 2.09 14.08
C LEU A 124 15.50 3.08 15.25
N TYR A 125 14.45 3.87 15.46
CA TYR A 125 14.41 4.96 16.43
C TYR A 125 13.12 4.92 17.26
N PRO A 126 12.92 3.92 18.12
CA PRO A 126 11.70 3.80 18.91
C PRO A 126 11.53 4.98 19.87
N GLU A 127 10.31 5.48 20.01
CA GLU A 127 9.90 6.54 20.97
C GLU A 127 10.64 7.90 20.84
N ALA A 128 11.24 8.20 19.69
CA ALA A 128 11.97 9.44 19.45
C ALA A 128 11.15 10.47 18.66
N THR A 129 11.51 11.75 18.82
CA THR A 129 11.19 12.75 17.81
C THR A 129 12.27 12.68 16.72
N LEU A 130 11.87 12.25 15.54
CA LEU A 130 12.78 12.01 14.42
C LEU A 130 13.37 13.33 13.90
N SER A 131 14.70 13.41 13.88
CA SER A 131 15.44 14.51 13.27
C SER A 131 15.67 14.28 11.77
N VAL A 132 16.02 15.37 11.06
CA VAL A 132 16.35 15.28 9.64
C VAL A 132 17.55 14.37 9.37
N GLU A 133 18.53 14.33 10.28
CA GLU A 133 19.70 13.45 10.14
C GLU A 133 19.34 11.96 10.24
N GLN A 134 18.47 11.63 11.20
CA GLN A 134 17.97 10.24 11.36
C GLN A 134 17.20 9.79 10.14
N VAL A 135 16.29 10.63 9.61
CA VAL A 135 15.54 10.34 8.39
C VAL A 135 16.50 10.22 7.20
N ARG A 136 17.46 11.15 7.07
CA ARG A 136 18.45 11.11 6.00
C ARG A 136 19.25 9.81 6.02
N ASN A 137 19.78 9.43 7.16
CA ASN A 137 20.57 8.21 7.31
C ASN A 137 19.72 6.97 6.98
N ALA A 138 18.50 6.89 7.45
CA ALA A 138 17.63 5.75 7.19
C ALA A 138 17.19 5.65 5.71
N VAL A 139 16.89 6.79 5.07
CA VAL A 139 16.40 6.85 3.69
C VAL A 139 17.54 6.65 2.68
N PHE A 140 18.70 7.26 2.95
CA PHE A 140 19.83 7.24 2.01
C PHE A 140 20.88 6.16 2.33
N ASP A 141 20.83 5.49 3.50
CA ASP A 141 21.72 4.38 3.82
C ASP A 141 21.43 3.13 2.96
N VAL A 142 20.18 3.02 2.46
CA VAL A 142 19.82 2.00 1.45
C VAL A 142 20.34 2.41 0.06
N ALA A 143 20.54 3.71 -0.19
CA ALA A 143 21.07 4.24 -1.44
C ALA A 143 22.61 4.31 -1.48
N ARG A 144 23.30 3.82 -0.44
CA ARG A 144 24.78 3.74 -0.45
C ARG A 144 25.34 2.78 -1.49
N HIS A 145 24.46 1.97 -2.08
CA HIS A 145 24.80 1.09 -3.20
C HIS A 145 23.91 1.43 -4.39
N ASP A 146 23.94 2.69 -4.82
CA ASP A 146 23.29 3.07 -6.08
C ASP A 146 24.03 2.34 -7.22
N VAL A 147 23.24 1.77 -8.12
CA VAL A 147 23.75 1.13 -9.34
C VAL A 147 24.70 2.08 -10.12
N PHE A 148 24.57 3.39 -9.92
CA PHE A 148 25.46 4.42 -10.49
C PHE A 148 26.82 4.53 -9.80
N ASP A 149 26.96 4.11 -8.53
CA ASP A 149 28.25 4.08 -7.82
C ASP A 149 29.13 2.89 -8.26
N LEU A 150 28.51 1.83 -8.78
CA LEU A 150 29.19 0.66 -9.29
C LEU A 150 30.14 0.97 -10.47
N PRO A 151 29.72 1.71 -11.52
CA PRO A 151 30.61 2.13 -12.60
C PRO A 151 31.74 3.04 -12.12
N GLU A 152 31.49 3.91 -11.14
CA GLU A 152 32.51 4.81 -10.59
C GLU A 152 33.58 4.03 -9.81
N ALA A 153 33.18 3.09 -8.95
CA ALA A 153 34.11 2.20 -8.24
C ALA A 153 34.93 1.34 -9.22
N MET A 154 34.33 0.89 -10.31
CA MET A 154 35.00 0.13 -11.36
C MET A 154 35.99 1.00 -12.14
N LEU A 155 35.63 2.24 -12.52
CA LEU A 155 36.47 3.16 -13.28
C LEU A 155 37.63 3.72 -12.45
N THR A 156 37.44 3.90 -11.16
CA THR A 156 38.48 4.35 -10.22
C THR A 156 39.42 3.23 -9.76
N GLY A 157 39.12 1.99 -10.10
CA GLY A 157 39.91 0.81 -9.73
C GLY A 157 39.83 0.46 -8.24
N ASP A 158 38.83 0.95 -7.53
CA ASP A 158 38.60 0.63 -6.12
C ASP A 158 37.92 -0.75 -6.00
N ILE A 159 38.74 -1.79 -6.13
CA ILE A 159 38.30 -3.18 -6.11
C ILE A 159 37.62 -3.54 -4.80
N VAL A 160 38.09 -3.01 -3.66
CA VAL A 160 37.54 -3.30 -2.34
C VAL A 160 36.11 -2.75 -2.22
N ARG A 161 35.89 -1.51 -2.62
CA ARG A 161 34.57 -0.87 -2.66
C ARG A 161 33.65 -1.61 -3.64
N PHE A 162 34.14 -1.93 -4.83
CA PHE A 162 33.38 -2.64 -5.86
C PHE A 162 32.92 -4.03 -5.37
N THR A 163 33.80 -4.81 -4.72
CA THR A 163 33.45 -6.15 -4.22
C THR A 163 32.40 -6.04 -3.10
N HIS A 164 32.56 -5.09 -2.18
CA HIS A 164 31.61 -4.87 -1.08
C HIS A 164 30.21 -4.44 -1.60
N MET A 165 30.14 -3.76 -2.73
CA MET A 165 28.88 -3.35 -3.38
C MET A 165 28.18 -4.51 -4.09
N LEU A 166 28.90 -5.55 -4.49
CA LEU A 166 28.34 -6.75 -5.14
C LEU A 166 27.87 -7.82 -4.14
N GLU A 167 28.34 -7.76 -2.90
CA GLU A 167 28.03 -8.76 -1.86
C GLU A 167 26.81 -8.37 -0.99
N ASN A 168 26.26 -7.15 -1.16
CA ASN A 168 25.08 -6.64 -0.47
C ASN A 168 23.93 -6.38 -1.44
#